data_012745f0c4c441a8a1882386d811dda2
#
_entry.id   012745f0c4c441a8a1882386d811dda2
#
_cell.length_a   1.000
_cell.length_b   1.000
_cell.length_c   1.000
_cell.angle_alpha   90.00
_cell.angle_beta   90.00
_cell.angle_gamma   90.00
#
_symmetry.space_group_name_H-M   'P 1'
#
loop_
_entity.id
_entity.type
_entity.pdbx_description
1 polymer ?
#
loop_
_entity_poly.entity_id
_entity_poly.type
_entity_poly.pdbx_seq_one_letter_code
_entity_poly.pdbx_strand_id
1 'polypeptide(L)'
;DDKRASCLVESILIGIPIPVIYLAEEDESIYSVIDGQQRITSFVRYLKNEFPLVGLKKLQSLNGLYFKQLDKNLQRRLNHQSLSIVCIEKDSRDLKYEIFSRLNLGAVKLKDQEVRNCIYRGKFNDMLKDIANTNTYLPILFHDSNDRYSYEERILRFFALRPMVLKGTYKIMMNKCMESHADDDDNVIKNYKTKYNALIDLVKTVL
;
A
#
# COMPACT_ATOMS: atom_id res chain seq x y z
N ASP A 1 13.99 6.37 -6.26
CA ASP A 1 14.59 7.63 -6.71
C ASP A 1 15.60 8.10 -5.67
N ASP A 2 16.89 8.01 -6.00
CA ASP A 2 17.98 8.30 -5.08
C ASP A 2 18.06 9.78 -4.68
N LYS A 3 17.53 10.68 -5.50
CA LYS A 3 17.45 12.11 -5.16
C LYS A 3 16.51 12.37 -3.99
N ARG A 4 15.34 11.71 -3.96
CA ARG A 4 14.40 11.80 -2.84
C ARG A 4 14.96 11.13 -1.59
N ALA A 5 15.62 9.99 -1.76
CA ALA A 5 16.30 9.30 -0.68
C ALA A 5 17.42 10.16 -0.06
N SER A 6 18.21 10.84 -0.91
CA SER A 6 19.27 11.76 -0.46
C SER A 6 18.71 12.97 0.30
N CYS A 7 17.56 13.52 -0.15
CA CYS A 7 16.89 14.62 0.54
C CYS A 7 16.41 14.21 1.94
N LEU A 8 15.96 12.96 2.13
CA LEU A 8 15.62 12.43 3.44
C LEU A 8 16.86 12.35 4.36
N VAL A 9 17.97 11.81 3.84
CA VAL A 9 19.24 11.73 4.60
C VAL A 9 19.74 13.13 4.97
N GLU A 10 19.69 14.09 4.05
CA GLU A 10 20.03 15.49 4.33
C GLU A 10 19.18 16.05 5.47
N SER A 11 17.85 15.81 5.42
CA SER A 11 16.92 16.29 6.47
C SER A 11 17.30 15.74 7.85
N ILE A 12 17.65 14.45 7.94
CA ILE A 12 18.14 13.84 9.19
C ILE A 12 19.42 14.51 9.65
N LEU A 13 20.37 14.70 8.74
CA LEU A 13 21.68 15.30 9.08
C LEU A 13 21.59 16.76 9.53
N ILE A 14 20.61 17.51 9.06
CA ILE A 14 20.41 18.91 9.51
C ILE A 14 19.39 19.05 10.65
N GLY A 15 18.83 17.91 11.13
CA GLY A 15 17.94 17.88 12.28
C GLY A 15 16.50 18.27 11.98
N ILE A 16 16.06 18.19 10.73
CA ILE A 16 14.64 18.34 10.37
C ILE A 16 13.89 17.10 10.84
N PRO A 17 12.75 17.26 11.57
CA PRO A 17 11.94 16.15 12.01
C PRO A 17 11.45 15.29 10.83
N ILE A 18 11.60 13.99 10.94
CA ILE A 18 11.03 13.04 9.98
C ILE A 18 9.56 12.82 10.34
N PRO A 19 8.64 12.87 9.37
CA PRO A 19 7.24 12.57 9.64
C PRO A 19 7.08 11.16 10.24
N VAL A 20 6.10 11.02 11.13
CA VAL A 20 5.78 9.78 11.83
C VAL A 20 5.55 8.63 10.84
N ILE A 21 6.06 7.45 11.16
CA ILE A 21 5.83 6.21 10.43
C ILE A 21 4.64 5.51 11.06
N TYR A 22 3.71 5.04 10.24
CA TYR A 22 2.54 4.31 10.71
C TYR A 22 2.64 2.85 10.31
N LEU A 23 2.53 1.98 11.31
CA LEU A 23 2.51 0.53 11.17
C LEU A 23 1.14 0.00 11.59
N ALA A 24 0.71 -1.10 11.00
CA ALA A 24 -0.43 -1.88 11.46
C ALA A 24 0.06 -3.25 11.91
N GLU A 25 -0.34 -3.68 13.07
CA GLU A 25 -0.14 -5.04 13.51
C GLU A 25 -1.07 -5.98 12.74
N GLU A 26 -0.49 -6.98 12.08
CA GLU A 26 -1.22 -8.00 11.31
C GLU A 26 -1.34 -9.29 12.11
N ASP A 27 -0.29 -9.67 12.81
CA ASP A 27 -0.22 -10.77 13.72
C ASP A 27 0.84 -10.50 14.80
N GLU A 28 0.97 -11.36 15.79
CA GLU A 28 1.91 -11.19 16.89
C GLU A 28 3.31 -10.87 16.36
N SER A 29 3.80 -9.68 16.66
CA SER A 29 5.10 -9.15 16.20
C SER A 29 5.27 -9.00 14.68
N ILE A 30 4.20 -9.11 13.89
CA ILE A 30 4.21 -8.90 12.44
C ILE A 30 3.50 -7.60 12.12
N TYR A 31 4.24 -6.67 11.50
CA TYR A 31 3.74 -5.34 11.18
C TYR A 31 3.75 -5.08 9.67
N SER A 32 2.68 -4.47 9.18
CA SER A 32 2.65 -3.89 7.83
C SER A 32 2.85 -2.37 7.90
N VAL A 33 3.54 -1.83 6.90
CA VAL A 33 3.73 -0.38 6.82
C VAL A 33 2.51 0.25 6.17
N ILE A 34 1.81 1.11 6.91
CA ILE A 34 0.69 1.93 6.41
C ILE A 34 1.24 3.16 5.67
N ASP A 35 2.13 3.91 6.33
CA ASP A 35 2.81 5.07 5.74
C ASP A 35 4.26 5.12 6.21
N GLY A 36 5.14 5.61 5.33
CA GLY A 36 6.56 5.75 5.61
C GLY A 36 7.45 4.66 4.99
N GLN A 37 6.89 3.71 4.21
CA GLN A 37 7.68 2.65 3.56
C GLN A 37 8.85 3.21 2.75
N GLN A 38 8.62 4.26 1.96
CA GLN A 38 9.66 4.90 1.16
C GLN A 38 10.75 5.53 2.05
N ARG A 39 10.38 6.09 3.19
CA ARG A 39 11.31 6.68 4.17
C ARG A 39 12.19 5.59 4.79
N ILE A 40 11.57 4.51 5.28
CA ILE A 40 12.32 3.37 5.85
C ILE A 40 13.27 2.78 4.81
N THR A 41 12.76 2.45 3.63
CA THR A 41 13.54 1.83 2.56
C THR A 41 14.70 2.72 2.12
N SER A 42 14.46 4.01 1.92
CA SER A 42 15.50 4.96 1.53
C SER A 42 16.61 5.07 2.58
N PHE A 43 16.22 5.16 3.84
CA PHE A 43 17.16 5.28 4.93
C PHE A 43 18.00 4.01 5.10
N VAL A 44 17.37 2.83 5.10
CA VAL A 44 18.04 1.52 5.19
C VAL A 44 19.00 1.31 4.01
N ARG A 45 18.57 1.63 2.78
CA ARG A 45 19.42 1.52 1.58
C ARG A 45 20.69 2.37 1.71
N TYR A 46 20.57 3.60 2.23
CA TYR A 46 21.74 4.45 2.43
C TYR A 46 22.68 3.89 3.50
N LEU A 47 22.15 3.46 4.66
CA LEU A 47 22.96 2.82 5.70
C LEU A 47 23.66 1.54 5.21
N LYS A 48 23.03 0.80 4.29
CA LYS A 48 23.63 -0.36 3.61
C LYS A 48 24.64 0.02 2.53
N ASN A 49 24.88 1.32 2.31
CA ASN A 49 25.85 1.80 1.32
C ASN A 49 25.46 1.50 -0.14
N GLU A 50 24.14 1.46 -0.44
CA GLU A 50 23.60 1.06 -1.74
C GLU A 50 23.59 2.20 -2.78
N PHE A 51 23.63 3.46 -2.36
CA PHE A 51 23.68 4.61 -3.26
C PHE A 51 24.46 5.78 -2.65
N PRO A 52 25.04 6.67 -3.47
CA PRO A 52 25.67 7.90 -3.02
C PRO A 52 24.63 9.02 -2.86
N LEU A 53 24.90 10.00 -2.00
CA LEU A 53 24.07 11.19 -1.88
C LEU A 53 24.10 12.00 -3.17
N VAL A 54 22.92 12.45 -3.63
CA VAL A 54 22.80 13.23 -4.87
C VAL A 54 21.79 14.37 -4.69
N GLY A 55 22.11 15.52 -5.25
CA GLY A 55 21.21 16.68 -5.31
C GLY A 55 20.92 17.35 -3.96
N LEU A 56 21.82 17.22 -3.01
CA LEU A 56 21.78 17.91 -1.72
C LEU A 56 21.88 19.42 -1.89
N LYS A 57 21.06 20.19 -1.17
CA LYS A 57 21.01 21.65 -1.26
C LYS A 57 21.73 22.35 -0.12
N LYS A 58 21.70 21.79 1.07
CA LYS A 58 22.31 22.39 2.28
C LYS A 58 23.69 21.80 2.56
N LEU A 59 23.85 20.48 2.37
CA LEU A 59 25.11 19.77 2.63
C LEU A 59 25.78 19.37 1.30
N GLN A 60 25.96 20.33 0.39
CA GLN A 60 26.46 20.11 -0.97
C GLN A 60 27.80 19.35 -1.01
N SER A 61 28.65 19.56 -0.03
CA SER A 61 29.95 18.86 0.10
C SER A 61 29.83 17.35 0.28
N LEU A 62 28.64 16.86 0.66
CA LEU A 62 28.40 15.42 0.83
C LEU A 62 27.86 14.76 -0.46
N ASN A 63 27.59 15.53 -1.52
CA ASN A 63 27.17 14.93 -2.79
C ASN A 63 28.25 13.98 -3.32
N GLY A 64 27.81 12.82 -3.81
CA GLY A 64 28.69 11.75 -4.31
C GLY A 64 29.20 10.80 -3.22
N LEU A 65 28.99 11.10 -1.93
CA LEU A 65 29.47 10.26 -0.85
C LEU A 65 28.46 9.16 -0.49
N TYR A 66 28.98 7.95 -0.38
CA TYR A 66 28.29 6.82 0.23
C TYR A 66 28.36 6.91 1.76
N PHE A 67 27.49 6.18 2.48
CA PHE A 67 27.46 6.18 3.94
C PHE A 67 28.83 5.91 4.58
N LYS A 68 29.57 4.92 4.09
CA LYS A 68 30.92 4.57 4.61
C LYS A 68 31.98 5.65 4.37
N GLN A 69 31.73 6.57 3.45
CA GLN A 69 32.65 7.67 3.12
C GLN A 69 32.38 8.94 3.94
N LEU A 70 31.27 8.99 4.67
CA LEU A 70 30.99 10.07 5.60
C LEU A 70 31.99 10.05 6.77
N ASP A 71 32.21 11.21 7.36
CA ASP A 71 32.97 11.26 8.62
C ASP A 71 32.24 10.49 9.75
N LYS A 72 33.01 10.06 10.76
CA LYS A 72 32.47 9.21 11.84
C LYS A 72 31.37 9.88 12.66
N ASN A 73 31.37 11.21 12.76
CA ASN A 73 30.32 11.93 13.50
C ASN A 73 29.00 11.90 12.75
N LEU A 74 29.03 12.09 11.41
CA LEU A 74 27.85 12.01 10.56
C LEU A 74 27.31 10.58 10.50
N GLN A 75 28.20 9.56 10.37
CA GLN A 75 27.79 8.16 10.46
C GLN A 75 27.12 7.85 11.80
N ARG A 76 27.70 8.31 12.90
CA ARG A 76 27.14 8.12 14.25
C ARG A 76 25.77 8.80 14.37
N ARG A 77 25.61 10.02 13.85
CA ARG A 77 24.36 10.74 13.87
C ARG A 77 23.23 9.98 13.12
N LEU A 78 23.54 9.42 11.96
CA LEU A 78 22.59 8.60 11.22
C LEU A 78 22.26 7.29 11.95
N ASN A 79 23.27 6.60 12.49
CA ASN A 79 23.05 5.33 13.20
C ASN A 79 22.22 5.47 14.49
N HIS A 80 22.29 6.65 15.14
CA HIS A 80 21.54 6.92 16.37
C HIS A 80 20.25 7.74 16.14
N GLN A 81 19.85 7.92 14.86
CA GLN A 81 18.62 8.64 14.56
C GLN A 81 17.39 7.88 15.08
N SER A 82 16.61 8.53 15.94
CA SER A 82 15.32 8.00 16.37
C SER A 82 14.25 8.30 15.32
N LEU A 83 13.43 7.31 15.02
CA LEU A 83 12.25 7.45 14.18
C LEU A 83 11.00 7.31 15.04
N SER A 84 10.06 8.24 14.91
CA SER A 84 8.77 8.14 15.59
C SER A 84 7.88 7.15 14.84
N ILE A 85 7.37 6.16 15.56
CA ILE A 85 6.52 5.11 15.01
C ILE A 85 5.21 5.09 15.80
N VAL A 86 4.08 5.04 15.11
CA VAL A 86 2.76 4.77 15.67
C VAL A 86 2.31 3.41 15.17
N CYS A 87 2.05 2.49 16.10
CA CYS A 87 1.51 1.17 15.80
C CYS A 87 0.00 1.17 16.02
N ILE A 88 -0.76 0.63 15.07
CA ILE A 88 -2.20 0.44 15.14
C ILE A 88 -2.44 -1.05 15.42
N GLU A 89 -3.15 -1.33 16.48
CA GLU A 89 -3.46 -2.68 16.92
C GLU A 89 -4.30 -3.46 15.91
N LYS A 90 -4.18 -4.79 15.92
CA LYS A 90 -4.81 -5.73 14.98
C LYS A 90 -6.33 -5.56 14.89
N ASP A 91 -7.00 -5.35 16.00
CA ASP A 91 -8.47 -5.35 16.10
C ASP A 91 -9.14 -4.05 15.59
N SER A 92 -8.36 -3.09 15.12
CA SER A 92 -8.84 -1.77 14.69
C SER A 92 -8.90 -1.60 13.18
N ARG A 93 -9.49 -2.56 12.43
CA ARG A 93 -9.53 -2.52 10.94
C ARG A 93 -10.20 -1.27 10.39
N ASP A 94 -11.33 -0.85 10.97
CA ASP A 94 -12.03 0.38 10.58
C ASP A 94 -11.18 1.62 10.86
N LEU A 95 -10.48 1.64 11.99
CA LEU A 95 -9.56 2.71 12.35
C LEU A 95 -8.35 2.77 11.41
N LYS A 96 -7.82 1.60 11.00
CA LYS A 96 -6.76 1.51 9.98
C LYS A 96 -7.19 2.20 8.69
N TYR A 97 -8.41 1.94 8.22
CA TYR A 97 -8.93 2.56 7.00
C TYR A 97 -9.06 4.09 7.14
N GLU A 98 -9.60 4.55 8.25
CA GLU A 98 -9.79 5.98 8.50
C GLU A 98 -8.45 6.72 8.62
N ILE A 99 -7.50 6.17 9.37
CA ILE A 99 -6.14 6.72 9.49
C ILE A 99 -5.47 6.76 8.12
N PHE A 100 -5.53 5.66 7.35
CA PHE A 100 -4.96 5.60 6.01
C PHE A 100 -5.57 6.65 5.08
N SER A 101 -6.89 6.82 5.12
CA SER A 101 -7.60 7.82 4.32
C SER A 101 -7.22 9.24 4.70
N ARG A 102 -6.97 9.51 5.98
CA ARG A 102 -6.56 10.85 6.48
C ARG A 102 -5.08 11.14 6.22
N LEU A 103 -4.21 10.15 6.40
CA LEU A 103 -2.76 10.30 6.12
C LEU A 103 -2.47 10.46 4.62
N ASN A 104 -3.39 10.02 3.78
CA ASN A 104 -3.27 10.08 2.33
C ASN A 104 -3.45 11.50 1.76
N LEU A 105 -3.13 12.53 2.53
CA LEU A 105 -3.14 13.95 2.13
C LEU A 105 -1.84 14.37 1.41
N GLY A 106 -0.95 13.40 1.10
CA GLY A 106 0.31 13.64 0.40
C GLY A 106 0.13 14.01 -1.08
N ALA A 107 1.24 14.29 -1.76
CA ALA A 107 1.30 14.77 -3.15
C ALA A 107 0.62 13.86 -4.19
N VAL A 108 0.48 12.55 -3.91
CA VAL A 108 -0.26 11.59 -4.74
C VAL A 108 -1.25 10.84 -3.85
N LYS A 109 -2.51 11.25 -3.94
CA LYS A 109 -3.60 10.62 -3.19
C LYS A 109 -3.80 9.18 -3.65
N LEU A 110 -3.80 8.22 -2.72
CA LEU A 110 -4.16 6.83 -3.02
C LEU A 110 -5.65 6.72 -3.38
N LYS A 111 -5.97 5.86 -4.35
CA LYS A 111 -7.36 5.49 -4.63
C LYS A 111 -7.89 4.57 -3.52
N ASP A 112 -9.21 4.55 -3.32
CA ASP A 112 -9.83 3.73 -2.28
C ASP A 112 -9.47 2.24 -2.39
N GLN A 113 -9.28 1.72 -3.60
CA GLN A 113 -8.87 0.33 -3.80
C GLN A 113 -7.41 0.06 -3.40
N GLU A 114 -6.51 1.02 -3.62
CA GLU A 114 -5.13 0.90 -3.11
C GLU A 114 -5.11 0.80 -1.59
N VAL A 115 -5.95 1.60 -0.93
CA VAL A 115 -6.13 1.56 0.53
C VAL A 115 -6.69 0.21 0.98
N ARG A 116 -7.74 -0.32 0.31
CA ARG A 116 -8.31 -1.64 0.62
C ARG A 116 -7.28 -2.75 0.47
N ASN A 117 -6.48 -2.73 -0.60
CA ASN A 117 -5.43 -3.74 -0.84
C ASN A 117 -4.34 -3.76 0.24
N CYS A 118 -4.14 -2.64 0.92
CA CYS A 118 -3.21 -2.56 2.05
C CYS A 118 -3.81 -3.09 3.35
N ILE A 119 -5.09 -2.79 3.60
CA ILE A 119 -5.76 -3.03 4.89
C ILE A 119 -6.38 -4.41 4.96
N TYR A 120 -7.09 -4.83 3.91
CA TYR A 120 -7.81 -6.10 3.86
C TYR A 120 -6.96 -7.14 3.11
N ARG A 121 -5.84 -7.54 3.71
CA ARG A 121 -5.01 -8.64 3.18
C ARG A 121 -5.69 -9.97 3.45
N GLY A 122 -5.46 -10.96 2.60
CA GLY A 122 -6.00 -12.30 2.74
C GLY A 122 -6.48 -12.87 1.43
N LYS A 123 -6.98 -14.10 1.48
CA LYS A 123 -7.35 -14.92 0.31
C LYS A 123 -8.36 -14.26 -0.61
N PHE A 124 -9.34 -13.53 -0.07
CA PHE A 124 -10.33 -12.81 -0.86
C PHE A 124 -9.69 -11.68 -1.68
N ASN A 125 -8.83 -10.87 -1.07
CA ASN A 125 -8.09 -9.82 -1.77
C ASN A 125 -7.15 -10.40 -2.83
N ASP A 126 -6.49 -11.50 -2.52
CA ASP A 126 -5.58 -12.17 -3.46
C ASP A 126 -6.36 -12.76 -4.65
N MET A 127 -7.57 -13.28 -4.44
CA MET A 127 -8.47 -13.70 -5.50
C MET A 127 -8.87 -12.53 -6.42
N LEU A 128 -9.20 -11.34 -5.86
CA LEU A 128 -9.53 -10.17 -6.67
C LEU A 128 -8.35 -9.76 -7.58
N LYS A 129 -7.14 -9.75 -7.03
CA LYS A 129 -5.90 -9.47 -7.78
C LYS A 129 -5.62 -10.52 -8.84
N ASP A 130 -5.79 -11.80 -8.49
CA ASP A 130 -5.58 -12.90 -9.42
C ASP A 130 -6.55 -12.81 -10.61
N ILE A 131 -7.84 -12.60 -10.38
CA ILE A 131 -8.82 -12.40 -11.46
C ILE A 131 -8.45 -11.16 -12.31
N ALA A 132 -8.10 -10.05 -11.69
CA ALA A 132 -7.76 -8.81 -12.38
C ALA A 132 -6.54 -8.96 -13.30
N ASN A 133 -5.56 -9.79 -12.89
CA ASN A 133 -4.31 -9.98 -13.63
C ASN A 133 -4.37 -11.11 -14.65
N THR A 134 -5.23 -12.12 -14.45
CA THR A 134 -5.28 -13.31 -15.32
C THR A 134 -6.39 -13.27 -16.35
N ASN A 135 -7.47 -12.50 -16.12
CA ASN A 135 -8.60 -12.45 -17.03
C ASN A 135 -8.36 -11.47 -18.19
N THR A 136 -8.02 -12.02 -19.35
CA THR A 136 -7.70 -11.27 -20.59
C THR A 136 -8.90 -10.57 -21.22
N TYR A 137 -10.12 -10.82 -20.77
CA TYR A 137 -11.34 -10.18 -21.31
C TYR A 137 -11.69 -8.86 -20.61
N LEU A 138 -11.16 -8.60 -19.41
CA LEU A 138 -11.44 -7.38 -18.66
C LEU A 138 -11.04 -6.10 -19.41
N PRO A 139 -9.88 -6.01 -20.10
CA PRO A 139 -9.54 -4.85 -20.92
C PRO A 139 -10.55 -4.58 -22.04
N ILE A 140 -11.10 -5.64 -22.64
CA ILE A 140 -12.11 -5.56 -23.69
C ILE A 140 -13.44 -5.08 -23.09
N LEU A 141 -13.87 -5.68 -22.00
CA LEU A 141 -15.13 -5.37 -21.33
C LEU A 141 -15.16 -3.94 -20.78
N PHE A 142 -14.06 -3.45 -20.26
CA PHE A 142 -14.00 -2.15 -19.61
C PHE A 142 -13.44 -1.03 -20.49
N HIS A 143 -12.94 -1.37 -21.70
CA HIS A 143 -12.35 -0.42 -22.64
C HIS A 143 -11.22 0.43 -22.06
N ASP A 144 -10.50 -0.09 -21.08
CA ASP A 144 -9.39 0.61 -20.41
C ASP A 144 -8.30 -0.37 -19.92
N SER A 145 -7.29 0.17 -19.23
CA SER A 145 -6.23 -0.60 -18.56
C SER A 145 -6.47 -0.67 -17.06
N ASN A 146 -5.88 -1.68 -16.40
CA ASN A 146 -5.94 -1.80 -14.94
C ASN A 146 -5.08 -0.72 -14.24
N ASP A 147 -5.46 0.55 -14.41
CA ASP A 147 -4.78 1.64 -13.74
C ASP A 147 -5.12 1.69 -12.26
N ARG A 148 -4.08 1.59 -11.42
CA ARG A 148 -4.18 1.73 -9.97
C ARG A 148 -5.29 0.87 -9.37
N TYR A 149 -5.30 -0.44 -9.74
CA TYR A 149 -6.23 -1.47 -9.25
C TYR A 149 -7.71 -1.21 -9.62
N SER A 150 -7.97 -0.60 -10.77
CA SER A 150 -9.35 -0.31 -11.22
C SER A 150 -10.16 -1.58 -11.50
N TYR A 151 -9.52 -2.66 -11.97
CA TYR A 151 -10.21 -3.93 -12.22
C TYR A 151 -10.58 -4.61 -10.91
N GLU A 152 -9.69 -4.66 -9.93
CA GLU A 152 -9.97 -5.21 -8.61
C GLU A 152 -11.16 -4.50 -7.96
N GLU A 153 -11.26 -3.16 -8.09
CA GLU A 153 -12.40 -2.41 -7.58
C GLU A 153 -13.71 -2.79 -8.28
N ARG A 154 -13.70 -2.97 -9.60
CA ARG A 154 -14.89 -3.38 -10.37
C ARG A 154 -15.33 -4.80 -10.04
N ILE A 155 -14.37 -5.72 -9.89
CA ILE A 155 -14.64 -7.10 -9.44
C ILE A 155 -15.23 -7.08 -8.02
N LEU A 156 -14.66 -6.29 -7.12
CA LEU A 156 -15.17 -6.14 -5.75
C LEU A 156 -16.60 -5.60 -5.73
N ARG A 157 -16.96 -4.65 -6.60
CA ARG A 157 -18.33 -4.12 -6.73
C ARG A 157 -19.34 -5.23 -7.03
N PHE A 158 -18.98 -6.18 -7.89
CA PHE A 158 -19.86 -7.33 -8.16
C PHE A 158 -20.20 -8.10 -6.89
N PHE A 159 -19.21 -8.37 -6.04
CA PHE A 159 -19.43 -9.09 -4.77
C PHE A 159 -20.16 -8.21 -3.73
N ALA A 160 -19.78 -6.95 -3.59
CA ALA A 160 -20.31 -6.04 -2.60
C ALA A 160 -21.78 -5.64 -2.86
N LEU A 161 -22.22 -5.64 -4.13
CA LEU A 161 -23.58 -5.26 -4.52
C LEU A 161 -24.54 -6.44 -4.65
N ARG A 162 -24.06 -7.66 -4.49
CA ARG A 162 -24.88 -8.89 -4.56
C ARG A 162 -26.01 -8.97 -3.54
N PRO A 163 -25.83 -8.58 -2.27
CA PRO A 163 -26.95 -8.40 -1.37
C PRO A 163 -27.72 -7.17 -1.83
N MET A 164 -28.87 -7.34 -2.46
CA MET A 164 -29.72 -6.27 -3.04
C MET A 164 -30.15 -5.16 -2.08
N VAL A 165 -29.66 -5.14 -0.85
CA VAL A 165 -29.95 -4.11 0.15
C VAL A 165 -28.81 -3.13 0.23
N LEU A 166 -28.93 -2.02 -0.48
CA LEU A 166 -27.98 -0.91 -0.45
C LEU A 166 -28.06 -0.19 0.91
N LYS A 167 -27.07 -0.42 1.78
CA LYS A 167 -26.97 0.29 3.07
C LYS A 167 -25.70 1.16 3.05
N GLY A 168 -25.87 2.45 2.77
CA GLY A 168 -24.77 3.43 2.79
C GLY A 168 -24.14 3.68 1.42
N THR A 169 -22.94 4.25 1.41
CA THR A 169 -22.19 4.55 0.19
C THR A 169 -21.53 3.30 -0.39
N TYR A 170 -21.21 3.29 -1.69
CA TYR A 170 -20.43 2.22 -2.33
C TYR A 170 -19.12 1.92 -1.59
N LYS A 171 -18.47 2.97 -1.08
CA LYS A 171 -17.25 2.84 -0.28
C LYS A 171 -17.45 1.96 0.96
N ILE A 172 -18.50 2.25 1.73
CA ILE A 172 -18.84 1.49 2.94
C ILE A 172 -19.18 0.04 2.60
N MET A 173 -19.95 -0.17 1.54
CA MET A 173 -20.36 -1.52 1.13
C MET A 173 -19.16 -2.37 0.68
N MET A 174 -18.24 -1.78 -0.10
CA MET A 174 -17.04 -2.47 -0.53
C MET A 174 -16.11 -2.78 0.64
N ASN A 175 -15.96 -1.88 1.61
CA ASN A 175 -15.16 -2.13 2.80
C ASN A 175 -15.76 -3.26 3.64
N LYS A 176 -17.08 -3.26 3.88
CA LYS A 176 -17.78 -4.34 4.59
C LYS A 176 -17.65 -5.68 3.87
N CYS A 177 -17.73 -5.67 2.54
CA CYS A 177 -17.51 -6.89 1.75
C CYS A 177 -16.10 -7.45 1.96
N MET A 178 -15.07 -6.61 1.88
CA MET A 178 -13.69 -7.03 2.15
C MET A 178 -13.50 -7.57 3.56
N GLU A 179 -14.12 -6.92 4.55
CA GLU A 179 -14.06 -7.33 5.95
C GLU A 179 -14.76 -8.66 6.20
N SER A 180 -15.99 -8.83 5.68
CA SER A 180 -16.77 -10.06 5.87
C SER A 180 -16.16 -11.30 5.20
N HIS A 181 -15.29 -11.10 4.22
CA HIS A 181 -14.61 -12.18 3.48
C HIS A 181 -13.11 -12.32 3.84
N ALA A 182 -12.64 -11.63 4.88
CA ALA A 182 -11.23 -11.63 5.26
C ALA A 182 -10.74 -13.02 5.70
N ASP A 183 -11.60 -13.78 6.36
CA ASP A 183 -11.28 -15.08 6.99
C ASP A 183 -11.93 -16.27 6.25
N ASP A 184 -12.42 -16.07 5.02
CA ASP A 184 -13.02 -17.13 4.20
C ASP A 184 -12.03 -18.23 3.84
N ASP A 185 -12.50 -19.48 3.86
CA ASP A 185 -11.70 -20.63 3.51
C ASP A 185 -11.47 -20.77 1.98
N ASP A 186 -10.54 -21.65 1.60
CA ASP A 186 -10.16 -21.85 0.19
C ASP A 186 -11.32 -22.33 -0.69
N ASN A 187 -12.27 -23.09 -0.15
CA ASN A 187 -13.42 -23.60 -0.91
C ASN A 187 -14.40 -22.47 -1.24
N VAL A 188 -14.65 -21.58 -0.28
CA VAL A 188 -15.48 -20.39 -0.46
C VAL A 188 -14.87 -19.46 -1.49
N ILE A 189 -13.57 -19.18 -1.39
CA ILE A 189 -12.84 -18.34 -2.33
C ILE A 189 -12.85 -18.94 -3.74
N LYS A 190 -12.61 -20.24 -3.89
CA LYS A 190 -12.68 -20.93 -5.16
C LYS A 190 -14.07 -20.85 -5.80
N ASN A 191 -15.14 -20.98 -4.99
CA ASN A 191 -16.51 -20.83 -5.46
C ASN A 191 -16.79 -19.41 -5.96
N TYR A 192 -16.32 -18.36 -5.27
CA TYR A 192 -16.45 -16.98 -5.74
C TYR A 192 -15.73 -16.76 -7.06
N LYS A 193 -14.49 -17.23 -7.20
CA LYS A 193 -13.74 -17.15 -8.45
C LYS A 193 -14.46 -17.85 -9.60
N THR A 194 -14.99 -19.06 -9.37
CA THR A 194 -15.75 -19.81 -10.36
C THR A 194 -17.01 -19.05 -10.80
N LYS A 195 -17.78 -18.51 -9.87
CA LYS A 195 -19.01 -17.75 -10.16
C LYS A 195 -18.72 -16.47 -10.96
N TYR A 196 -17.65 -15.76 -10.62
CA TYR A 196 -17.27 -14.55 -11.35
C TYR A 196 -16.83 -14.89 -12.78
N ASN A 197 -16.00 -15.91 -12.97
CA ASN A 197 -15.56 -16.34 -14.29
C ASN A 197 -16.71 -16.82 -15.15
N ALA A 198 -17.67 -17.58 -14.60
CA ALA A 198 -18.87 -17.98 -15.32
C ALA A 198 -19.73 -16.79 -15.78
N LEU A 199 -19.81 -15.73 -14.97
CA LEU A 199 -20.45 -14.48 -15.38
C LEU A 199 -19.72 -13.84 -16.57
N ILE A 200 -18.39 -13.75 -16.50
CA ILE A 200 -17.60 -13.17 -17.60
C ILE A 200 -17.76 -14.00 -18.88
N ASP A 201 -17.79 -15.33 -18.78
CA ASP A 201 -18.01 -16.21 -19.93
C ASP A 201 -19.41 -16.02 -20.53
N LEU A 202 -20.44 -15.83 -19.71
CA LEU A 202 -21.78 -15.47 -20.20
C LEU A 202 -21.77 -14.12 -20.93
N VAL A 203 -21.10 -13.11 -20.37
CA VAL A 203 -20.99 -11.77 -20.99
C VAL A 203 -20.30 -11.87 -22.35
N LYS A 204 -19.26 -12.70 -22.50
CA LYS A 204 -18.55 -12.94 -23.78
C LYS A 204 -19.47 -13.56 -24.85
N THR A 205 -20.50 -14.28 -24.46
CA THR A 205 -21.44 -14.90 -25.43
C THR A 205 -22.52 -13.94 -25.91
N VAL A 206 -22.73 -12.83 -25.19
CA VAL A 206 -23.82 -11.86 -25.46
C VAL A 206 -23.30 -10.59 -26.12
N LEU A 207 -22.05 -10.24 -25.90
CA LEU A 207 -21.36 -9.08 -26.49
C LEU A 207 -20.43 -9.49 -27.62
#